data_5027bf4ba39fe294c9792dc3c620e1df
#
_entry.id   5027bf4ba39fe294c9792dc3c620e1df
#
_cell.length_a   1.000
_cell.length_b   1.000
_cell.length_c   1.000
_cell.angle_alpha   90.00
_cell.angle_beta   90.00
_cell.angle_gamma   90.00
#
_symmetry.space_group_name_H-M   'P 1'
#
loop_
_entity.id
_entity.type
_entity.pdbx_description
1 polymer ?
#
loop_
_entity_poly.entity_id
_entity_poly.type
_entity_poly.pdbx_seq_one_letter_code
_entity_poly.pdbx_strand_id
1 'polypeptide(L)'
;MKTYTGETCFFPHSGKRGVILLHAYTGNSNDVRMLARHLNWAGYTVCAPLFTGHGGDPRKILQTGSPDEWWDDTRMALFRLKDYGLTQIAIFGLSLGGLFATKALEEDPSLVGGGVFASPVTSWGASNVPEYFPRLAAKYYRQHGLAPDLIQERLEWLSARLPRQLGAIQQMTRALDDHLGQINRPFFIAQGGADEMIDPRSGAALRDKLQAQGTPVDYHYYPTATHLLTVNSAHRQLFDDVEHFLNNLFEVKNDKQ
;
A
#
# COMPACT_ATOMS: atom_id res chain seq x y z
N MET A 1 -10.72 -14.70 20.74
CA MET A 1 -9.67 -14.12 19.87
C MET A 1 -10.07 -12.68 19.59
N LYS A 2 -9.28 -11.66 20.01
CA LYS A 2 -9.64 -10.26 19.75
C LYS A 2 -9.57 -10.02 18.23
N THR A 3 -10.70 -9.75 17.61
CA THR A 3 -10.76 -9.23 16.25
C THR A 3 -10.22 -7.79 16.31
N TYR A 4 -9.03 -7.58 15.81
CA TYR A 4 -8.52 -6.23 15.64
C TYR A 4 -9.24 -5.60 14.45
N THR A 5 -10.25 -4.80 14.73
CA THR A 5 -10.76 -3.83 13.76
C THR A 5 -9.62 -2.88 13.42
N GLY A 6 -9.30 -2.73 12.13
CA GLY A 6 -8.26 -1.81 11.71
C GLY A 6 -8.68 -0.36 12.05
N GLU A 7 -7.75 0.40 12.58
CA GLU A 7 -7.90 1.84 12.82
C GLU A 7 -6.70 2.55 12.20
N THR A 8 -6.88 3.81 11.82
CA THR A 8 -5.73 4.63 11.41
C THR A 8 -4.67 4.63 12.52
N CYS A 9 -3.46 4.17 12.18
CA CYS A 9 -2.33 4.20 13.09
C CYS A 9 -1.57 5.52 12.92
N PHE A 10 -1.25 6.16 14.04
CA PHE A 10 -0.39 7.33 14.07
C PHE A 10 0.65 7.16 15.18
N PHE A 11 1.93 7.14 14.81
CA PHE A 11 3.06 7.00 15.72
C PHE A 11 3.90 8.27 15.63
N PRO A 12 3.74 9.21 16.58
CA PRO A 12 4.48 10.46 16.57
C PRO A 12 5.94 10.25 16.97
N HIS A 13 6.83 11.10 16.43
CA HIS A 13 8.21 11.28 16.85
C HIS A 13 8.57 12.76 16.84
N SER A 14 9.57 13.17 17.60
CA SER A 14 9.98 14.58 17.73
C SER A 14 10.76 15.14 16.52
N GLY A 15 11.18 14.27 15.59
CA GLY A 15 11.90 14.65 14.36
C GLY A 15 11.01 15.30 13.32
N LYS A 16 11.62 15.77 12.23
CA LYS A 16 10.93 16.40 11.08
C LYS A 16 10.63 15.44 9.92
N ARG A 17 10.93 14.15 10.07
CA ARG A 17 10.82 13.12 9.04
C ARG A 17 9.51 12.36 9.21
N GLY A 18 8.71 12.30 8.15
CA GLY A 18 7.44 11.61 8.14
C GLY A 18 7.41 10.46 7.13
N VAL A 19 6.66 9.40 7.46
CA VAL A 19 6.40 8.28 6.56
C VAL A 19 4.91 7.96 6.55
N ILE A 20 4.34 7.80 5.35
CA ILE A 20 2.99 7.27 5.16
C ILE A 20 3.10 5.83 4.69
N LEU A 21 2.31 4.94 5.28
CA LEU A 21 2.23 3.53 4.92
C LEU A 21 0.79 3.15 4.58
N LEU A 22 0.54 2.77 3.33
CA LEU A 22 -0.78 2.44 2.82
C LEU A 22 -0.95 0.92 2.72
N HIS A 23 -2.10 0.40 3.19
CA HIS A 23 -2.37 -1.04 3.28
C HIS A 23 -2.98 -1.63 2.00
N ALA A 24 -3.12 -2.96 1.94
CA ALA A 24 -3.65 -3.70 0.81
C ALA A 24 -5.20 -3.66 0.69
N TYR A 25 -5.73 -4.09 -0.46
CA TYR A 25 -7.16 -4.02 -0.83
C TYR A 25 -8.11 -4.69 0.16
N THR A 26 -7.82 -5.90 0.63
CA THR A 26 -8.69 -6.62 1.58
C THR A 26 -8.17 -6.56 3.02
N GLY A 27 -7.12 -5.77 3.22
CA GLY A 27 -6.43 -5.63 4.49
C GLY A 27 -6.94 -4.46 5.33
N ASN A 28 -6.07 -3.99 6.17
CA ASN A 28 -6.25 -2.80 6.99
C ASN A 28 -4.88 -2.29 7.49
N SER A 29 -4.85 -1.24 8.28
CA SER A 29 -3.61 -0.66 8.82
C SER A 29 -2.68 -1.65 9.56
N ASN A 30 -3.19 -2.81 10.01
CA ASN A 30 -2.34 -3.85 10.63
C ASN A 30 -1.39 -4.51 9.62
N ASP A 31 -1.70 -4.49 8.32
CA ASP A 31 -0.80 -5.02 7.28
C ASP A 31 0.56 -4.34 7.32
N VAL A 32 0.59 -3.06 7.66
CA VAL A 32 1.80 -2.21 7.67
C VAL A 32 2.21 -1.77 9.07
N ARG A 33 1.47 -2.17 10.11
CA ARG A 33 1.68 -1.69 11.49
C ARG A 33 3.03 -2.09 12.07
N MET A 34 3.54 -3.28 11.73
CA MET A 34 4.85 -3.72 12.23
C MET A 34 5.97 -2.87 11.64
N LEU A 35 5.93 -2.61 10.33
CA LEU A 35 6.83 -1.68 9.67
C LEU A 35 6.69 -0.27 10.23
N ALA A 36 5.47 0.20 10.46
CA ALA A 36 5.21 1.52 11.06
C ALA A 36 5.88 1.69 12.43
N ARG A 37 5.83 0.66 13.26
CA ARG A 37 6.51 0.66 14.57
C ARG A 37 8.03 0.62 14.44
N HIS A 38 8.55 -0.21 13.55
CA HIS A 38 9.97 -0.28 13.27
C HIS A 38 10.52 1.09 12.86
N LEU A 39 9.90 1.74 11.90
CA LEU A 39 10.28 3.07 11.44
C LEU A 39 10.10 4.16 12.52
N ASN A 40 9.09 4.03 13.37
CA ASN A 40 8.92 4.97 14.48
C ASN A 40 10.07 4.83 15.51
N TRP A 41 10.53 3.62 15.80
CA TRP A 41 11.73 3.41 16.64
C TRP A 41 13.02 3.93 15.97
N ALA A 42 13.08 3.91 14.64
CA ALA A 42 14.17 4.50 13.87
C ALA A 42 14.09 6.04 13.74
N GLY A 43 13.11 6.69 14.39
CA GLY A 43 13.07 8.16 14.47
C GLY A 43 12.11 8.84 13.49
N TYR A 44 11.19 8.10 12.87
CA TYR A 44 10.20 8.66 11.95
C TYR A 44 8.83 8.84 12.62
N THR A 45 8.14 9.95 12.32
CA THR A 45 6.69 10.01 12.56
C THR A 45 5.99 9.23 11.47
N VAL A 46 5.16 8.24 11.84
CA VAL A 46 4.51 7.36 10.88
C VAL A 46 3.00 7.48 10.94
N CYS A 47 2.36 7.64 9.78
CA CYS A 47 0.92 7.58 9.59
C CYS A 47 0.56 6.40 8.68
N ALA A 48 -0.30 5.50 9.16
CA ALA A 48 -0.89 4.44 8.37
C ALA A 48 -2.41 4.59 8.40
N PRO A 49 -3.02 5.29 7.42
CA PRO A 49 -4.45 5.49 7.38
C PRO A 49 -5.18 4.17 7.16
N LEU A 50 -6.41 4.10 7.64
CA LEU A 50 -7.35 3.06 7.24
C LEU A 50 -8.16 3.58 6.06
N PHE A 51 -8.11 2.89 4.94
CA PHE A 51 -8.92 3.23 3.78
C PHE A 51 -10.42 3.06 4.05
N THR A 52 -11.20 3.99 3.53
CA THR A 52 -12.66 3.99 3.63
C THR A 52 -13.26 2.64 3.20
N GLY A 53 -14.15 2.11 4.03
CA GLY A 53 -14.78 0.80 3.84
C GLY A 53 -13.99 -0.39 4.39
N HIS A 54 -12.73 -0.23 4.77
CA HIS A 54 -11.87 -1.31 5.28
C HIS A 54 -11.99 -1.50 6.81
N GLY A 55 -11.39 -2.57 7.32
CA GLY A 55 -11.27 -2.85 8.76
C GLY A 55 -12.50 -3.45 9.44
N GLY A 56 -13.57 -3.74 8.69
CA GLY A 56 -14.81 -4.31 9.22
C GLY A 56 -15.49 -5.29 8.27
N ASP A 57 -16.84 -5.23 8.18
CA ASP A 57 -17.61 -6.06 7.24
C ASP A 57 -17.09 -5.87 5.80
N PRO A 58 -16.64 -6.94 5.12
CA PRO A 58 -16.07 -6.85 3.76
C PRO A 58 -16.96 -6.16 2.73
N ARG A 59 -18.30 -6.18 2.91
CA ARG A 59 -19.23 -5.47 2.02
C ARG A 59 -18.99 -3.96 2.01
N LYS A 60 -18.50 -3.39 3.11
CA LYS A 60 -18.24 -1.96 3.19
C LYS A 60 -17.18 -1.49 2.19
N ILE A 61 -16.22 -2.35 1.85
CA ILE A 61 -15.21 -2.06 0.82
C ILE A 61 -15.90 -1.73 -0.52
N LEU A 62 -16.98 -2.47 -0.87
CA LEU A 62 -17.73 -2.27 -2.11
C LEU A 62 -18.89 -1.26 -1.97
N GLN A 63 -19.32 -0.92 -0.76
CA GLN A 63 -20.39 0.03 -0.51
C GLN A 63 -19.92 1.48 -0.43
N THR A 64 -18.81 1.70 0.26
CA THR A 64 -18.31 3.04 0.61
C THR A 64 -16.90 3.29 0.10
N GLY A 65 -16.14 2.25 -0.25
CA GLY A 65 -14.79 2.38 -0.80
C GLY A 65 -14.81 2.54 -2.32
N SER A 66 -13.93 3.38 -2.82
CA SER A 66 -13.65 3.57 -4.24
C SER A 66 -12.24 4.11 -4.42
N PRO A 67 -11.65 4.08 -5.63
CA PRO A 67 -10.38 4.75 -5.89
C PRO A 67 -10.35 6.21 -5.46
N ASP A 68 -11.45 6.96 -5.65
CA ASP A 68 -11.53 8.37 -5.26
C ASP A 68 -11.53 8.54 -3.74
N GLU A 69 -12.33 7.75 -3.01
CA GLU A 69 -12.35 7.76 -1.55
C GLU A 69 -10.98 7.40 -0.95
N TRP A 70 -10.30 6.38 -1.48
CA TRP A 70 -8.98 5.98 -1.00
C TRP A 70 -7.89 6.99 -1.37
N TRP A 71 -8.07 7.70 -2.47
CA TRP A 71 -7.23 8.84 -2.80
C TRP A 71 -7.43 9.99 -1.79
N ASP A 72 -8.65 10.27 -1.39
CA ASP A 72 -8.95 11.26 -0.36
C ASP A 72 -8.36 10.86 0.99
N ASP A 73 -8.48 9.59 1.39
CA ASP A 73 -7.84 9.06 2.60
C ASP A 73 -6.32 9.26 2.57
N THR A 74 -5.69 9.06 1.40
CA THR A 74 -4.25 9.26 1.20
C THR A 74 -3.88 10.73 1.34
N ARG A 75 -4.64 11.64 0.71
CA ARG A 75 -4.43 13.10 0.83
C ARG A 75 -4.62 13.59 2.26
N MET A 76 -5.60 13.05 2.97
CA MET A 76 -5.82 13.38 4.39
C MET A 76 -4.66 12.94 5.27
N ALA A 77 -4.05 11.78 5.01
CA ALA A 77 -2.85 11.35 5.70
C ALA A 77 -1.65 12.27 5.43
N LEU A 78 -1.47 12.70 4.19
CA LEU A 78 -0.46 13.71 3.79
C LEU A 78 -0.70 15.05 4.52
N PHE A 79 -1.93 15.55 4.47
CA PHE A 79 -2.31 16.78 5.16
C PHE A 79 -2.01 16.69 6.66
N ARG A 80 -2.38 15.58 7.30
CA ARG A 80 -2.13 15.36 8.73
C ARG A 80 -0.65 15.42 9.09
N LEU A 81 0.24 14.84 8.27
CA LEU A 81 1.68 14.92 8.53
C LEU A 81 2.22 16.33 8.30
N LYS A 82 1.76 17.04 7.28
CA LYS A 82 2.13 18.44 7.03
C LYS A 82 1.64 19.35 8.15
N ASP A 83 0.40 19.19 8.63
CA ASP A 83 -0.17 19.94 9.74
C ASP A 83 0.55 19.64 11.07
N TYR A 84 1.06 18.41 11.24
CA TYR A 84 1.93 18.05 12.38
C TYR A 84 3.31 18.75 12.32
N GLY A 85 3.61 19.49 11.25
CA GLY A 85 4.84 20.26 11.06
C GLY A 85 5.99 19.47 10.41
N LEU A 86 5.69 18.36 9.72
CA LEU A 86 6.71 17.60 9.01
C LEU A 86 6.94 18.20 7.62
N THR A 87 8.20 18.40 7.28
CA THR A 87 8.62 19.00 6.00
C THR A 87 9.27 18.00 5.04
N GLN A 88 9.66 16.84 5.55
CA GLN A 88 10.26 15.75 4.77
C GLN A 88 9.36 14.52 4.94
N ILE A 89 8.59 14.18 3.90
CA ILE A 89 7.62 13.08 3.95
C ILE A 89 7.90 12.11 2.81
N ALA A 90 8.04 10.82 3.14
CA ALA A 90 8.07 9.71 2.20
C ALA A 90 6.75 8.93 2.27
N ILE A 91 6.39 8.24 1.18
CA ILE A 91 5.16 7.45 1.10
C ILE A 91 5.40 6.07 0.50
N PHE A 92 4.87 5.03 1.14
CA PHE A 92 4.94 3.66 0.64
C PHE A 92 3.57 3.01 0.69
N GLY A 93 3.38 2.01 -0.15
CA GLY A 93 2.15 1.25 -0.15
C GLY A 93 2.31 -0.21 -0.52
N LEU A 94 1.52 -1.05 0.15
CA LEU A 94 1.43 -2.48 -0.11
C LEU A 94 0.28 -2.74 -1.09
N SER A 95 0.55 -3.45 -2.20
CA SER A 95 -0.47 -3.87 -3.15
C SER A 95 -1.34 -2.69 -3.64
N LEU A 96 -2.65 -2.65 -3.37
CA LEU A 96 -3.52 -1.49 -3.65
C LEU A 96 -2.92 -0.17 -3.12
N GLY A 97 -2.40 -0.18 -1.90
CA GLY A 97 -1.78 1.00 -1.31
C GLY A 97 -0.62 1.55 -2.13
N GLY A 98 0.10 0.68 -2.86
CA GLY A 98 1.18 1.08 -3.75
C GLY A 98 0.70 1.89 -4.96
N LEU A 99 -0.53 1.66 -5.44
CA LEU A 99 -1.12 2.49 -6.50
C LEU A 99 -1.29 3.94 -6.02
N PHE A 100 -1.77 4.13 -4.78
CA PHE A 100 -1.94 5.47 -4.20
C PHE A 100 -0.63 6.11 -3.78
N ALA A 101 0.36 5.31 -3.35
CA ALA A 101 1.70 5.82 -3.10
C ALA A 101 2.35 6.33 -4.40
N THR A 102 2.20 5.59 -5.50
CA THR A 102 2.66 6.01 -6.83
C THR A 102 1.95 7.28 -7.28
N LYS A 103 0.61 7.33 -7.18
CA LYS A 103 -0.18 8.52 -7.52
C LYS A 103 0.28 9.76 -6.73
N ALA A 104 0.54 9.59 -5.44
CA ALA A 104 1.03 10.69 -4.61
C ALA A 104 2.42 11.17 -5.06
N LEU A 105 3.31 10.26 -5.46
CA LEU A 105 4.62 10.61 -6.00
C LEU A 105 4.57 11.27 -7.38
N GLU A 106 3.55 10.99 -8.18
CA GLU A 106 3.28 11.70 -9.45
C GLU A 106 2.79 13.12 -9.20
N GLU A 107 1.83 13.30 -8.27
CA GLU A 107 1.08 14.55 -8.12
C GLU A 107 1.65 15.52 -7.08
N ASP A 108 2.32 15.03 -6.01
CA ASP A 108 2.81 15.89 -4.93
C ASP A 108 4.34 16.08 -4.95
N PRO A 109 4.83 17.22 -5.47
CA PRO A 109 6.26 17.51 -5.52
C PRO A 109 6.92 17.73 -4.15
N SER A 110 6.16 17.85 -3.07
CA SER A 110 6.71 17.99 -1.71
C SER A 110 7.19 16.67 -1.10
N LEU A 111 6.75 15.54 -1.63
CA LEU A 111 7.24 14.23 -1.20
C LEU A 111 8.72 14.04 -1.57
N VAL A 112 9.49 13.53 -0.65
CA VAL A 112 10.94 13.36 -0.86
C VAL A 112 11.28 12.08 -1.64
N GLY A 113 10.42 11.10 -1.65
CA GLY A 113 10.52 9.81 -2.31
C GLY A 113 9.55 8.81 -1.68
N GLY A 114 9.66 7.55 -2.03
CA GLY A 114 8.80 6.50 -1.51
C GLY A 114 8.82 5.27 -2.39
N GLY A 115 7.75 4.47 -2.37
CA GLY A 115 7.74 3.28 -3.20
C GLY A 115 6.62 2.31 -2.91
N VAL A 116 6.80 1.09 -3.39
CA VAL A 116 5.77 0.07 -3.40
C VAL A 116 6.26 -1.30 -2.92
N PHE A 117 5.37 -2.04 -2.30
CA PHE A 117 5.56 -3.42 -1.89
C PHE A 117 4.52 -4.29 -2.61
N ALA A 118 4.96 -5.23 -3.45
CA ALA A 118 4.10 -6.16 -4.18
C ALA A 118 2.87 -5.47 -4.82
N SER A 119 3.09 -4.41 -5.60
CA SER A 119 2.02 -3.58 -6.15
C SER A 119 1.95 -3.67 -7.68
N PRO A 120 0.73 -3.83 -8.26
CA PRO A 120 0.52 -3.96 -9.70
C PRO A 120 0.42 -2.58 -10.39
N VAL A 121 1.40 -1.70 -10.19
CA VAL A 121 1.41 -0.34 -10.78
C VAL A 121 1.45 -0.37 -12.30
N THR A 122 2.20 -1.28 -12.88
CA THR A 122 2.14 -1.55 -14.32
C THR A 122 0.96 -2.48 -14.59
N SER A 123 0.21 -2.26 -15.65
CA SER A 123 -0.99 -3.05 -15.99
C SER A 123 -0.70 -4.50 -16.41
N TRP A 124 0.24 -5.14 -15.71
CA TRP A 124 0.70 -6.49 -15.97
C TRP A 124 -0.12 -7.52 -15.20
N GLY A 125 -0.76 -8.41 -15.95
CA GLY A 125 -1.30 -9.65 -15.44
C GLY A 125 -2.66 -9.55 -14.75
N ALA A 126 -3.25 -10.73 -14.53
CA ALA A 126 -4.48 -10.88 -13.75
C ALA A 126 -4.13 -10.87 -12.25
N SER A 127 -4.99 -10.21 -11.47
CA SER A 127 -4.93 -10.27 -10.01
C SER A 127 -5.84 -11.41 -9.52
N ASN A 128 -5.41 -12.15 -8.49
CA ASN A 128 -6.21 -13.21 -7.86
C ASN A 128 -7.24 -12.68 -6.85
N VAL A 129 -7.45 -11.36 -6.78
CA VAL A 129 -8.47 -10.73 -5.93
C VAL A 129 -9.88 -11.29 -6.17
N PRO A 130 -10.35 -11.56 -7.42
CA PRO A 130 -11.68 -12.14 -7.65
C PRO A 130 -11.92 -13.46 -6.93
N GLU A 131 -10.91 -14.29 -6.79
CA GLU A 131 -11.00 -15.56 -6.07
C GLU A 131 -10.76 -15.41 -4.56
N TYR A 132 -9.85 -14.54 -4.19
CA TYR A 132 -9.39 -14.38 -2.80
C TYR A 132 -10.40 -13.63 -1.95
N PHE A 133 -10.96 -12.55 -2.45
CA PHE A 133 -11.85 -11.68 -1.67
C PHE A 133 -13.10 -12.39 -1.16
N PRO A 134 -13.84 -13.18 -1.97
CA PRO A 134 -14.98 -13.95 -1.47
C PRO A 134 -14.59 -14.98 -0.40
N ARG A 135 -13.42 -15.62 -0.53
CA ARG A 135 -12.89 -16.57 0.47
C ARG A 135 -12.60 -15.90 1.81
N LEU A 136 -11.96 -14.72 1.77
CA LEU A 136 -11.69 -13.91 2.96
C LEU A 136 -12.99 -13.43 3.61
N ALA A 137 -13.94 -12.97 2.83
CA ALA A 137 -15.26 -12.57 3.31
C ALA A 137 -16.02 -13.72 3.98
N ALA A 138 -16.02 -14.91 3.37
CA ALA A 138 -16.62 -16.10 3.95
C ALA A 138 -15.96 -16.48 5.30
N LYS A 139 -14.62 -16.38 5.37
CA LYS A 139 -13.89 -16.61 6.63
C LYS A 139 -14.29 -15.59 7.70
N TYR A 140 -14.35 -14.31 7.33
CA TYR A 140 -14.78 -13.24 8.22
C TYR A 140 -16.17 -13.51 8.78
N TYR A 141 -17.16 -13.79 7.92
CA TYR A 141 -18.55 -14.03 8.34
C TYR A 141 -18.70 -15.25 9.24
N ARG A 142 -18.00 -16.36 8.94
CA ARG A 142 -17.96 -17.53 9.83
C ARG A 142 -17.40 -17.20 11.21
N GLN A 143 -16.31 -16.42 11.27
CA GLN A 143 -15.70 -16.00 12.53
C GLN A 143 -16.61 -15.09 13.37
N HIS A 144 -17.53 -14.38 12.71
CA HIS A 144 -18.54 -13.53 13.37
C HIS A 144 -19.89 -14.25 13.60
N GLY A 145 -19.94 -15.56 13.43
CA GLY A 145 -21.10 -16.37 13.79
C GLY A 145 -22.32 -16.22 12.87
N LEU A 146 -22.14 -15.78 11.63
CA LEU A 146 -23.23 -15.66 10.69
C LEU A 146 -23.76 -17.04 10.26
N ALA A 147 -25.08 -17.15 10.09
CA ALA A 147 -25.71 -18.35 9.56
C ALA A 147 -25.26 -18.63 8.11
N PRO A 148 -25.17 -19.91 7.70
CA PRO A 148 -24.69 -20.28 6.36
C PRO A 148 -25.45 -19.61 5.22
N ASP A 149 -26.78 -19.54 5.30
CA ASP A 149 -27.62 -18.93 4.27
C ASP A 149 -27.31 -17.43 4.11
N LEU A 150 -27.13 -16.73 5.23
CA LEU A 150 -26.74 -15.31 5.22
C LEU A 150 -25.33 -15.10 4.68
N ILE A 151 -24.41 -16.04 4.93
CA ILE A 151 -23.06 -15.99 4.34
C ILE A 151 -23.19 -16.11 2.82
N GLN A 152 -23.96 -17.07 2.32
CA GLN A 152 -24.16 -17.27 0.90
C GLN A 152 -24.75 -16.03 0.22
N GLU A 153 -25.81 -15.45 0.78
CA GLU A 153 -26.41 -14.20 0.31
C GLU A 153 -25.36 -13.07 0.20
N ARG A 154 -24.54 -12.90 1.25
CA ARG A 154 -23.52 -11.85 1.26
C ARG A 154 -22.42 -12.09 0.24
N LEU A 155 -22.01 -13.33 0.01
CA LEU A 155 -21.03 -13.68 -1.02
C LEU A 155 -21.55 -13.43 -2.43
N GLU A 156 -22.79 -13.75 -2.70
CA GLU A 156 -23.47 -13.44 -3.98
C GLU A 156 -23.52 -11.93 -4.21
N TRP A 157 -23.88 -11.18 -3.16
CA TRP A 157 -23.89 -9.72 -3.19
C TRP A 157 -22.49 -9.14 -3.51
N LEU A 158 -21.42 -9.68 -2.89
CA LEU A 158 -20.05 -9.28 -3.15
C LEU A 158 -19.62 -9.59 -4.58
N SER A 159 -19.88 -10.83 -5.03
CA SER A 159 -19.49 -11.30 -6.36
C SER A 159 -20.13 -10.50 -7.49
N ALA A 160 -21.36 -10.04 -7.30
CA ALA A 160 -22.05 -9.20 -8.28
C ALA A 160 -21.48 -7.78 -8.40
N ARG A 161 -20.80 -7.26 -7.37
CA ARG A 161 -20.32 -5.86 -7.31
C ARG A 161 -18.82 -5.71 -7.48
N LEU A 162 -18.07 -6.72 -7.09
CA LEU A 162 -16.62 -6.74 -7.15
C LEU A 162 -16.04 -6.39 -8.55
N PRO A 163 -16.58 -6.92 -9.67
CA PRO A 163 -16.03 -6.61 -10.99
C PRO A 163 -16.03 -5.11 -11.34
N ARG A 164 -17.08 -4.40 -10.91
CA ARG A 164 -17.16 -2.94 -11.15
C ARG A 164 -16.04 -2.18 -10.42
N GLN A 165 -15.80 -2.50 -9.15
CA GLN A 165 -14.75 -1.83 -8.38
C GLN A 165 -13.35 -2.18 -8.89
N LEU A 166 -13.11 -3.45 -9.23
CA LEU A 166 -11.83 -3.87 -9.84
C LEU A 166 -11.62 -3.20 -11.20
N GLY A 167 -12.68 -3.00 -11.99
CA GLY A 167 -12.60 -2.24 -13.24
C GLY A 167 -12.18 -0.79 -13.02
N ALA A 168 -12.69 -0.13 -11.98
CA ALA A 168 -12.27 1.24 -11.62
C ALA A 168 -10.80 1.29 -11.16
N ILE A 169 -10.36 0.31 -10.37
CA ILE A 169 -8.95 0.18 -9.97
C ILE A 169 -8.06 -0.03 -11.20
N GLN A 170 -8.45 -0.90 -12.13
CA GLN A 170 -7.67 -1.14 -13.36
C GLN A 170 -7.58 0.11 -14.24
N GLN A 171 -8.65 0.90 -14.32
CA GLN A 171 -8.64 2.17 -15.05
C GLN A 171 -7.65 3.15 -14.42
N MET A 172 -7.64 3.28 -13.09
CA MET A 172 -6.66 4.09 -12.37
C MET A 172 -5.24 3.58 -12.60
N THR A 173 -5.00 2.26 -12.55
CA THR A 173 -3.68 1.66 -12.78
C THR A 173 -3.14 1.99 -14.18
N ARG A 174 -3.99 1.99 -15.21
CA ARG A 174 -3.57 2.39 -16.57
C ARG A 174 -3.16 3.86 -16.61
N ALA A 175 -3.93 4.73 -15.98
CA ALA A 175 -3.58 6.15 -15.92
C ALA A 175 -2.25 6.39 -15.20
N LEU A 176 -1.96 5.67 -14.08
CA LEU A 176 -0.67 5.72 -13.40
C LEU A 176 0.47 5.24 -14.30
N ASP A 177 0.27 4.13 -15.02
CA ASP A 177 1.28 3.57 -15.92
C ASP A 177 1.68 4.56 -17.04
N ASP A 178 0.72 5.35 -17.52
CA ASP A 178 0.94 6.40 -18.54
C ASP A 178 1.68 7.63 -17.97
N HIS A 179 1.61 7.88 -16.65
CA HIS A 179 2.18 9.07 -16.01
C HIS A 179 3.45 8.80 -15.17
N LEU A 180 3.98 7.58 -15.15
CA LEU A 180 5.18 7.23 -14.36
C LEU A 180 6.37 8.17 -14.63
N GLY A 181 6.48 8.76 -15.84
CA GLY A 181 7.51 9.72 -16.20
C GLY A 181 7.52 11.03 -15.40
N GLN A 182 6.48 11.29 -14.61
CA GLN A 182 6.44 12.44 -13.70
C GLN A 182 7.22 12.20 -12.40
N ILE A 183 7.55 10.93 -12.11
CA ILE A 183 8.30 10.56 -10.90
C ILE A 183 9.80 10.74 -11.16
N ASN A 184 10.37 11.79 -10.58
CA ASN A 184 11.80 12.14 -10.69
C ASN A 184 12.55 12.01 -9.35
N ARG A 185 11.96 11.32 -8.37
CA ARG A 185 12.49 11.12 -7.02
C ARG A 185 12.86 9.67 -6.79
N PRO A 186 13.75 9.36 -5.83
CA PRO A 186 14.09 7.99 -5.48
C PRO A 186 12.84 7.15 -5.21
N PHE A 187 12.76 5.98 -5.85
CA PHE A 187 11.62 5.09 -5.81
C PHE A 187 12.05 3.69 -5.38
N PHE A 188 11.47 3.19 -4.30
CA PHE A 188 11.73 1.88 -3.74
C PHE A 188 10.72 0.85 -4.29
N ILE A 189 11.19 -0.32 -4.66
CA ILE A 189 10.33 -1.43 -5.11
C ILE A 189 10.72 -2.70 -4.39
N ALA A 190 9.76 -3.33 -3.71
CA ALA A 190 9.91 -4.66 -3.13
C ALA A 190 8.94 -5.64 -3.78
N GLN A 191 9.43 -6.82 -4.20
CA GLN A 191 8.61 -7.85 -4.84
C GLN A 191 8.91 -9.24 -4.28
N GLY A 192 7.86 -9.99 -3.97
CA GLY A 192 7.93 -11.40 -3.58
C GLY A 192 7.97 -12.33 -4.80
N GLY A 193 8.88 -13.31 -4.78
CA GLY A 193 9.00 -14.28 -5.87
C GLY A 193 7.94 -15.38 -5.85
N ALA A 194 7.34 -15.63 -4.68
CA ALA A 194 6.23 -16.57 -4.49
C ALA A 194 4.89 -15.82 -4.31
N ASP A 195 4.76 -14.63 -4.92
CA ASP A 195 3.54 -13.82 -4.85
C ASP A 195 2.38 -14.56 -5.51
N GLU A 196 1.33 -14.81 -4.72
CA GLU A 196 0.14 -15.55 -5.13
C GLU A 196 -1.01 -14.63 -5.56
N MET A 197 -0.86 -13.32 -5.42
CA MET A 197 -1.92 -12.34 -5.70
C MET A 197 -1.72 -11.59 -7.00
N ILE A 198 -0.46 -11.28 -7.34
CA ILE A 198 -0.08 -10.59 -8.59
C ILE A 198 1.10 -11.31 -9.24
N ASP A 199 1.36 -11.01 -10.51
CA ASP A 199 2.52 -11.58 -11.21
C ASP A 199 3.82 -11.15 -10.51
N PRO A 200 4.68 -12.09 -10.08
CA PRO A 200 5.98 -11.78 -9.47
C PRO A 200 6.92 -10.94 -10.34
N ARG A 201 6.65 -10.83 -11.64
CA ARG A 201 7.41 -9.98 -12.58
C ARG A 201 6.99 -8.51 -12.53
N SER A 202 5.87 -8.17 -11.87
CA SER A 202 5.34 -6.80 -11.82
C SER A 202 6.35 -5.79 -11.27
N GLY A 203 7.10 -6.15 -10.23
CA GLY A 203 8.13 -5.29 -9.65
C GLY A 203 9.29 -5.02 -10.61
N ALA A 204 9.75 -6.03 -11.34
CA ALA A 204 10.82 -5.86 -12.34
C ALA A 204 10.35 -5.00 -13.54
N ALA A 205 9.12 -5.21 -14.00
CA ALA A 205 8.54 -4.40 -15.06
C ALA A 205 8.41 -2.92 -14.67
N LEU A 206 7.99 -2.64 -13.43
CA LEU A 206 7.92 -1.28 -12.91
C LEU A 206 9.31 -0.65 -12.80
N ARG A 207 10.31 -1.39 -12.28
CA ARG A 207 11.71 -0.94 -12.24
C ARG A 207 12.19 -0.52 -13.63
N ASP A 208 12.03 -1.39 -14.62
CA ASP A 208 12.53 -1.15 -15.97
C ASP A 208 11.90 0.09 -16.61
N LYS A 209 10.60 0.30 -16.40
CA LYS A 209 9.90 1.51 -16.86
C LYS A 209 10.42 2.78 -16.19
N LEU A 210 10.53 2.80 -14.87
CA LEU A 210 11.00 3.96 -14.12
C LEU A 210 12.47 4.29 -14.46
N GLN A 211 13.33 3.28 -14.56
CA GLN A 211 14.73 3.47 -14.94
C GLN A 211 14.89 4.01 -16.37
N ALA A 212 14.05 3.54 -17.31
CA ALA A 212 14.04 4.05 -18.68
C ALA A 212 13.68 5.54 -18.77
N GLN A 213 13.02 6.07 -17.77
CA GLN A 213 12.63 7.47 -17.65
C GLN A 213 13.60 8.30 -16.77
N GLY A 214 14.68 7.66 -16.28
CA GLY A 214 15.72 8.32 -15.45
C GLY A 214 15.39 8.40 -13.96
N THR A 215 14.33 7.75 -13.49
CA THR A 215 14.00 7.69 -12.06
C THR A 215 15.02 6.83 -11.32
N PRO A 216 15.63 7.31 -10.22
CA PRO A 216 16.46 6.48 -9.35
C PRO A 216 15.62 5.39 -8.67
N VAL A 217 15.91 4.12 -8.96
CA VAL A 217 15.15 2.99 -8.42
C VAL A 217 16.03 2.11 -7.55
N ASP A 218 15.53 1.82 -6.35
CA ASP A 218 16.06 0.81 -5.43
C ASP A 218 15.12 -0.41 -5.45
N TYR A 219 15.59 -1.52 -6.03
CA TYR A 219 14.77 -2.71 -6.31
C TYR A 219 15.22 -3.93 -5.51
N HIS A 220 14.30 -4.47 -4.71
CA HIS A 220 14.50 -5.65 -3.87
C HIS A 220 13.56 -6.78 -4.28
N TYR A 221 14.13 -7.97 -4.51
CA TYR A 221 13.40 -9.18 -4.84
C TYR A 221 13.64 -10.25 -3.78
N TYR A 222 12.55 -10.77 -3.20
CA TYR A 222 12.57 -11.78 -2.15
C TYR A 222 12.05 -13.10 -2.71
N PRO A 223 12.92 -14.03 -3.15
CA PRO A 223 12.53 -15.19 -3.99
C PRO A 223 11.44 -16.08 -3.41
N THR A 224 11.42 -16.26 -2.09
CA THR A 224 10.48 -17.16 -1.39
C THR A 224 9.33 -16.44 -0.70
N ALA A 225 9.29 -15.11 -0.78
CA ALA A 225 8.28 -14.32 -0.11
C ALA A 225 6.96 -14.30 -0.90
N THR A 226 5.86 -14.41 -0.18
CA THR A 226 4.50 -14.28 -0.66
C THR A 226 4.07 -12.81 -0.76
N HIS A 227 2.82 -12.55 -1.15
CA HIS A 227 2.31 -11.20 -1.41
C HIS A 227 2.44 -10.20 -0.24
N LEU A 228 2.07 -10.60 0.97
CA LEU A 228 2.07 -9.72 2.14
C LEU A 228 3.48 -9.57 2.74
N LEU A 229 4.38 -8.89 2.01
CA LEU A 229 5.80 -8.74 2.38
C LEU A 229 6.02 -8.16 3.78
N THR A 230 5.13 -7.32 4.24
CA THR A 230 5.23 -6.64 5.55
C THR A 230 4.95 -7.54 6.75
N VAL A 231 4.40 -8.75 6.54
CA VAL A 231 4.03 -9.68 7.62
C VAL A 231 4.47 -11.13 7.38
N ASN A 232 5.04 -11.45 6.22
CA ASN A 232 5.54 -12.79 5.90
C ASN A 232 7.01 -13.01 6.37
N SER A 233 7.64 -14.08 5.92
CA SER A 233 9.02 -14.44 6.31
C SER A 233 10.07 -13.40 5.92
N ALA A 234 9.82 -12.57 4.90
CA ALA A 234 10.75 -11.53 4.43
C ALA A 234 10.63 -10.21 5.21
N HIS A 235 9.65 -10.07 6.12
CA HIS A 235 9.34 -8.78 6.75
C HIS A 235 10.54 -8.09 7.41
N ARG A 236 11.43 -8.84 8.07
CA ARG A 236 12.60 -8.25 8.74
C ARG A 236 13.57 -7.63 7.73
N GLN A 237 13.90 -8.37 6.69
CA GLN A 237 14.78 -7.87 5.64
C GLN A 237 14.13 -6.68 4.92
N LEU A 238 12.83 -6.74 4.60
CA LEU A 238 12.10 -5.61 4.04
C LEU A 238 12.20 -4.37 4.94
N PHE A 239 12.08 -4.52 6.27
CA PHE A 239 12.14 -3.39 7.19
C PHE A 239 13.52 -2.74 7.19
N ASP A 240 14.58 -3.54 7.21
CA ASP A 240 15.97 -3.07 7.15
C ASP A 240 16.25 -2.37 5.81
N ASP A 241 15.78 -2.93 4.69
CA ASP A 241 15.93 -2.37 3.34
C ASP A 241 15.19 -1.02 3.21
N VAL A 242 13.96 -0.92 3.72
CA VAL A 242 13.18 0.33 3.73
C VAL A 242 13.82 1.39 4.63
N GLU A 243 14.31 1.01 5.80
CA GLU A 243 15.01 1.93 6.71
C GLU A 243 16.30 2.45 6.06
N HIS A 244 17.08 1.57 5.42
CA HIS A 244 18.28 1.96 4.69
C HIS A 244 17.98 2.94 3.55
N PHE A 245 16.96 2.66 2.74
CA PHE A 245 16.49 3.57 1.70
C PHE A 245 16.09 4.94 2.27
N LEU A 246 15.33 4.95 3.36
CA LEU A 246 14.91 6.20 4.01
C LEU A 246 16.08 6.99 4.57
N ASN A 247 17.07 6.34 5.19
CA ASN A 247 18.26 7.00 5.71
C ASN A 247 19.01 7.71 4.57
N ASN A 248 19.26 7.04 3.46
CA ASN A 248 19.89 7.63 2.28
C ASN A 248 19.06 8.79 1.71
N LEU A 249 17.74 8.63 1.64
CA LEU A 249 16.81 9.63 1.11
C LEU A 249 16.82 10.94 1.90
N PHE A 250 16.92 10.85 3.23
CA PHE A 250 16.87 12.00 4.13
C PHE A 250 18.24 12.63 4.39
N GLU A 251 19.35 11.87 4.25
CA GLU A 251 20.72 12.41 4.39
C GLU A 251 21.11 13.29 3.21
N VAL A 252 20.80 12.90 1.99
CA VAL A 252 21.12 13.66 0.76
C VAL A 252 20.52 15.08 0.75
N LYS A 253 19.45 15.35 1.52
CA LYS A 253 18.87 16.70 1.62
C LYS A 253 19.53 17.60 2.68
N ASN A 254 20.21 17.02 3.67
CA ASN A 254 20.89 17.82 4.69
C ASN A 254 22.19 18.46 4.18
N ASP A 255 22.82 17.87 3.14
CA ASP A 255 24.07 18.40 2.55
C ASP A 255 23.83 19.53 1.52
N LYS A 256 22.58 19.91 1.25
CA LYS A 256 22.21 20.95 0.28
C LYS A 256 21.58 22.21 0.89
N GLN A 257 21.60 22.33 2.21
CA GLN A 257 21.22 23.53 2.96
C GLN A 257 22.48 24.17 3.58
#